data_1c8c46988d7fcb3d44770a465c99a36e
#
_entry.id   1c8c46988d7fcb3d44770a465c99a36e
#
_cell.length_a   1.000
_cell.length_b   1.000
_cell.length_c   1.000
_cell.angle_alpha   90.00
_cell.angle_beta   90.00
_cell.angle_gamma   90.00
#
_symmetry.space_group_name_H-M   'P 1'
#
loop_
_entity.id
_entity.type
_entity.pdbx_description
1 polymer ?
#
loop_
_entity_poly.entity_id
_entity_poly.type
_entity_poly.pdbx_seq_one_letter_code
_entity_poly.pdbx_strand_id
1 'polypeptide(L)'
;MRNLTLHKFLAMLLMTVSSATLSVAQNVAQIGTKGYATLQAAVNDAATAGQTVVTLINDVDLTTDDELEVGKLQNIVLDMNGHSIKGANANHKNICVSGKLTLKDSKENSTGKIYAETPYQDGVYDKPLVEVINDGEFVMESGHINSVPAGNHQFVIGAYYNSKVTINGGTIESGWYAINGSNDEYQSPTITINGGTLVSTSSYAISHPQSGTLTINSGAVVY
;
A
#
# COMPACT_ATOMS: atom_id res chain seq x y z
N MET A 1 -13.64 66.93 -54.58
CA MET A 1 -12.54 65.94 -54.67
C MET A 1 -12.21 65.54 -53.27
N ARG A 2 -12.67 64.37 -52.85
CA ARG A 2 -12.48 63.85 -51.47
C ARG A 2 -11.67 62.54 -51.58
N ASN A 3 -10.46 62.56 -51.08
CA ASN A 3 -9.61 61.39 -51.00
C ASN A 3 -10.12 60.45 -49.89
N LEU A 4 -10.54 59.27 -50.29
CA LEU A 4 -10.95 58.22 -49.36
C LEU A 4 -9.73 57.34 -49.06
N THR A 5 -9.14 57.52 -47.88
CA THR A 5 -8.00 56.72 -47.41
C THR A 5 -8.52 55.40 -46.92
N LEU A 6 -8.22 54.32 -47.63
CA LEU A 6 -8.59 52.97 -47.31
C LEU A 6 -7.67 52.45 -46.17
N HIS A 7 -8.19 52.43 -44.95
CA HIS A 7 -7.48 51.81 -43.85
C HIS A 7 -7.59 50.30 -43.96
N LYS A 8 -6.47 49.68 -44.29
CA LYS A 8 -6.33 48.22 -44.25
C LYS A 8 -6.26 47.78 -42.81
N PHE A 9 -7.37 47.27 -42.28
CA PHE A 9 -7.35 46.51 -41.05
C PHE A 9 -6.69 45.16 -41.30
N LEU A 10 -5.40 45.04 -40.92
CA LEU A 10 -4.70 43.76 -40.82
C LEU A 10 -5.15 43.09 -39.52
N ALA A 11 -6.16 42.27 -39.59
CA ALA A 11 -6.55 41.42 -38.48
C ALA A 11 -5.45 40.35 -38.29
N MET A 12 -4.57 40.59 -37.32
CA MET A 12 -3.55 39.62 -36.89
C MET A 12 -4.28 38.57 -36.06
N LEU A 13 -4.69 37.47 -36.69
CA LEU A 13 -5.23 36.31 -36.05
C LEU A 13 -4.09 35.63 -35.26
N LEU A 14 -3.98 35.96 -33.96
CA LEU A 14 -3.07 35.30 -33.04
C LEU A 14 -3.66 33.90 -32.75
N MET A 15 -3.23 32.91 -33.55
CA MET A 15 -3.48 31.49 -33.19
C MET A 15 -2.63 31.18 -31.94
N THR A 16 -3.25 31.24 -30.79
CA THR A 16 -2.71 30.60 -29.60
C THR A 16 -2.74 29.08 -29.81
N VAL A 17 -1.62 28.54 -30.28
CA VAL A 17 -1.42 27.08 -30.21
C VAL A 17 -1.32 26.73 -28.74
N SER A 18 -2.43 26.31 -28.15
CA SER A 18 -2.43 25.65 -26.85
C SER A 18 -1.72 24.32 -27.05
N SER A 19 -0.43 24.30 -26.73
CA SER A 19 0.30 23.05 -26.59
C SER A 19 -0.26 22.31 -25.40
N ALA A 20 -1.29 21.47 -25.63
CA ALA A 20 -1.67 20.46 -24.66
C ALA A 20 -0.42 19.56 -24.51
N THR A 21 0.33 19.79 -23.45
CA THR A 21 1.34 18.84 -23.02
C THR A 21 0.57 17.59 -22.62
N LEU A 22 0.60 16.58 -23.48
CA LEU A 22 0.20 15.22 -23.10
C LEU A 22 1.13 14.82 -21.97
N SER A 23 0.65 14.93 -20.74
CA SER A 23 1.32 14.32 -19.59
C SER A 23 1.28 12.81 -19.82
N VAL A 24 2.40 12.26 -20.28
CA VAL A 24 2.58 10.80 -20.27
C VAL A 24 2.59 10.41 -18.81
N ALA A 25 1.62 9.60 -18.39
CA ALA A 25 1.56 9.10 -17.02
C ALA A 25 2.90 8.43 -16.72
N GLN A 26 3.58 8.90 -15.67
CA GLN A 26 4.86 8.35 -15.26
C GLN A 26 4.62 6.93 -14.69
N ASN A 27 5.43 5.97 -15.12
CA ASN A 27 5.36 4.64 -14.56
C ASN A 27 5.75 4.66 -13.08
N VAL A 28 4.99 3.96 -12.24
CA VAL A 28 5.25 3.84 -10.80
C VAL A 28 5.82 2.48 -10.42
N ALA A 29 5.60 1.46 -11.24
CA ALA A 29 6.07 0.10 -10.99
C ALA A 29 6.61 -0.54 -12.27
N GLN A 30 7.39 -1.61 -12.12
CA GLN A 30 7.88 -2.42 -13.23
C GLN A 30 7.91 -3.92 -12.90
N ILE A 31 7.76 -4.75 -13.95
CA ILE A 31 8.06 -6.19 -13.93
C ILE A 31 9.16 -6.41 -14.97
N GLY A 32 10.36 -6.80 -14.52
CA GLY A 32 11.53 -6.80 -15.38
C GLY A 32 11.79 -5.41 -15.96
N THR A 33 11.68 -5.24 -17.29
CA THR A 33 11.86 -3.95 -17.97
C THR A 33 10.55 -3.28 -18.39
N LYS A 34 9.40 -3.93 -18.15
CA LYS A 34 8.09 -3.40 -18.50
C LYS A 34 7.57 -2.49 -17.39
N GLY A 35 7.34 -1.23 -17.70
CA GLY A 35 6.80 -0.24 -16.77
C GLY A 35 5.28 -0.17 -16.78
N TYR A 36 4.70 0.25 -15.64
CA TYR A 36 3.26 0.38 -15.42
C TYR A 36 2.94 1.72 -14.77
N ALA A 37 1.91 2.39 -15.27
CA ALA A 37 1.46 3.67 -14.76
C ALA A 37 0.74 3.58 -13.41
N THR A 38 0.22 2.38 -13.03
CA THR A 38 -0.37 2.12 -11.73
C THR A 38 0.18 0.81 -11.15
N LEU A 39 0.24 0.72 -9.81
CA LEU A 39 0.69 -0.48 -9.13
C LEU A 39 -0.29 -1.65 -9.38
N GLN A 40 -1.61 -1.39 -9.40
CA GLN A 40 -2.61 -2.42 -9.68
C GLN A 40 -2.45 -3.00 -11.09
N ALA A 41 -2.08 -2.17 -12.09
CA ALA A 41 -1.84 -2.67 -13.45
C ALA A 41 -0.64 -3.64 -13.48
N ALA A 42 0.41 -3.39 -12.71
CA ALA A 42 1.53 -4.31 -12.57
C ALA A 42 1.10 -5.63 -11.89
N VAL A 43 0.33 -5.55 -10.81
CA VAL A 43 -0.19 -6.73 -10.11
C VAL A 43 -1.12 -7.54 -11.01
N ASN A 44 -1.99 -6.90 -11.78
CA ASN A 44 -2.89 -7.58 -12.71
C ASN A 44 -2.17 -8.30 -13.87
N ASP A 45 -1.01 -7.76 -14.28
CA ASP A 45 -0.18 -8.38 -15.34
C ASP A 45 0.77 -9.45 -14.80
N ALA A 46 0.86 -9.60 -13.49
CA ALA A 46 1.69 -10.62 -12.87
C ALA A 46 1.18 -12.03 -13.23
N ALA A 47 2.10 -12.92 -13.50
CA ALA A 47 1.78 -14.29 -13.85
C ALA A 47 0.97 -14.97 -12.72
N THR A 48 -0.07 -15.71 -13.10
CA THR A 48 -0.87 -16.52 -12.16
C THR A 48 -0.16 -17.83 -11.76
N ALA A 49 0.92 -18.17 -12.44
CA ALA A 49 1.76 -19.33 -12.13
C ALA A 49 3.16 -18.86 -11.73
N GLY A 50 3.57 -19.20 -10.51
CA GLY A 50 4.85 -18.82 -9.96
C GLY A 50 4.85 -17.46 -9.27
N GLN A 51 6.01 -17.03 -8.85
CA GLN A 51 6.21 -15.77 -8.15
C GLN A 51 6.61 -14.67 -9.15
N THR A 52 5.97 -13.51 -9.05
CA THR A 52 6.30 -12.33 -9.85
C THR A 52 6.85 -11.22 -8.96
N VAL A 53 7.98 -10.64 -9.35
CA VAL A 53 8.56 -9.48 -8.68
C VAL A 53 8.04 -8.22 -9.34
N VAL A 54 7.34 -7.40 -8.57
CA VAL A 54 6.90 -6.05 -8.91
C VAL A 54 7.80 -5.07 -8.15
N THR A 55 8.56 -4.26 -8.87
CA THR A 55 9.48 -3.29 -8.26
C THR A 55 8.92 -1.89 -8.42
N LEU A 56 8.86 -1.12 -7.34
CA LEU A 56 8.53 0.30 -7.41
C LEU A 56 9.69 1.08 -8.04
N ILE A 57 9.34 2.04 -8.90
CA ILE A 57 10.28 2.96 -9.54
C ILE A 57 9.91 4.43 -9.29
N ASN A 58 8.78 4.65 -8.65
CA ASN A 58 8.32 5.93 -8.12
C ASN A 58 7.38 5.66 -6.94
N ASP A 59 7.12 6.71 -6.16
CA ASP A 59 6.13 6.65 -5.08
C ASP A 59 4.72 6.43 -5.65
N VAL A 60 3.90 5.73 -4.88
CA VAL A 60 2.52 5.38 -5.23
C VAL A 60 1.57 6.10 -4.28
N ASP A 61 0.52 6.72 -4.82
CA ASP A 61 -0.56 7.33 -4.04
C ASP A 61 -1.87 6.58 -4.33
N LEU A 62 -2.40 5.91 -3.31
CA LEU A 62 -3.67 5.17 -3.37
C LEU A 62 -4.85 5.99 -2.82
N THR A 63 -4.72 7.33 -2.75
CA THR A 63 -5.74 8.20 -2.10
C THR A 63 -7.02 8.36 -2.89
N THR A 64 -7.06 7.96 -4.14
CA THR A 64 -8.16 8.24 -5.08
C THR A 64 -9.03 7.04 -5.41
N ASP A 65 -9.36 6.19 -4.48
CA ASP A 65 -10.31 5.08 -4.60
C ASP A 65 -9.74 3.72 -5.04
N ASP A 66 -8.44 3.60 -5.27
CA ASP A 66 -7.86 2.36 -5.74
C ASP A 66 -7.24 1.56 -4.59
N GLU A 67 -7.96 0.53 -4.17
CA GLU A 67 -7.41 -0.54 -3.35
C GLU A 67 -6.41 -1.36 -4.18
N LEU A 68 -5.23 -1.66 -3.62
CA LEU A 68 -4.34 -2.64 -4.24
C LEU A 68 -4.83 -4.04 -3.89
N GLU A 69 -5.35 -4.75 -4.85
CA GLU A 69 -5.79 -6.13 -4.68
C GLU A 69 -4.73 -7.14 -5.16
N VAL A 70 -4.32 -8.04 -4.27
CA VAL A 70 -3.55 -9.24 -4.61
C VAL A 70 -4.49 -10.44 -4.57
N GLY A 71 -4.95 -10.82 -5.74
CA GLY A 71 -5.98 -11.84 -5.92
C GLY A 71 -5.50 -13.26 -5.62
N LYS A 72 -6.43 -14.17 -5.37
CA LYS A 72 -6.23 -15.54 -4.85
C LYS A 72 -5.20 -16.39 -5.61
N LEU A 73 -5.01 -16.17 -6.90
CA LEU A 73 -4.07 -16.93 -7.73
C LEU A 73 -2.72 -16.22 -7.90
N GLN A 74 -2.54 -15.05 -7.31
CA GLN A 74 -1.34 -14.25 -7.47
C GLN A 74 -0.33 -14.54 -6.35
N ASN A 75 0.95 -14.56 -6.72
CA ASN A 75 2.09 -14.67 -5.81
C ASN A 75 3.08 -13.56 -6.15
N ILE A 76 2.98 -12.45 -5.41
CA ILE A 76 3.69 -11.21 -5.69
C ILE A 76 4.81 -11.02 -4.67
N VAL A 77 6.00 -10.66 -5.15
CA VAL A 77 7.01 -9.97 -4.36
C VAL A 77 6.95 -8.50 -4.72
N LEU A 78 6.47 -7.67 -3.79
CA LEU A 78 6.48 -6.22 -3.93
C LEU A 78 7.79 -5.69 -3.34
N ASP A 79 8.66 -5.23 -4.21
CA ASP A 79 9.91 -4.59 -3.83
C ASP A 79 9.74 -3.07 -3.82
N MET A 80 9.78 -2.50 -2.62
CA MET A 80 9.64 -1.06 -2.43
C MET A 80 10.78 -0.28 -3.10
N ASN A 81 11.98 -0.86 -3.20
CA ASN A 81 13.15 -0.23 -3.82
C ASN A 81 13.38 1.23 -3.37
N GLY A 82 13.12 1.50 -2.08
CA GLY A 82 13.24 2.81 -1.46
C GLY A 82 12.07 3.77 -1.68
N HIS A 83 11.07 3.38 -2.48
CA HIS A 83 9.87 4.17 -2.73
C HIS A 83 8.76 3.87 -1.72
N SER A 84 7.79 4.77 -1.65
CA SER A 84 6.70 4.68 -0.68
C SER A 84 5.34 4.46 -1.33
N ILE A 85 4.44 3.83 -0.58
CA ILE A 85 3.03 3.72 -0.92
C ILE A 85 2.25 4.51 0.13
N LYS A 86 1.63 5.60 -0.31
CA LYS A 86 0.70 6.35 0.51
C LYS A 86 -0.67 5.72 0.39
N GLY A 87 -1.20 5.24 1.49
CA GLY A 87 -2.54 4.73 1.57
C GLY A 87 -3.59 5.84 1.54
N ALA A 88 -4.83 5.49 1.18
CA ALA A 88 -5.95 6.39 1.18
C ALA A 88 -6.22 6.91 2.61
N ASN A 89 -7.37 6.77 3.14
CA ASN A 89 -7.69 7.16 4.50
C ASN A 89 -8.10 5.92 5.31
N ALA A 90 -8.35 6.07 6.59
CA ALA A 90 -8.79 5.01 7.48
C ALA A 90 -10.10 4.32 7.05
N ASN A 91 -10.80 4.86 6.06
CA ASN A 91 -12.10 4.36 5.60
C ASN A 91 -11.98 3.33 4.48
N HIS A 92 -10.79 3.20 3.88
CA HIS A 92 -10.53 2.31 2.75
C HIS A 92 -9.44 1.32 3.10
N LYS A 93 -9.60 0.09 2.67
CA LYS A 93 -8.50 -0.87 2.63
C LYS A 93 -7.48 -0.34 1.63
N ASN A 94 -6.23 -0.32 2.01
CA ASN A 94 -5.21 0.19 1.09
C ASN A 94 -4.59 -0.95 0.28
N ILE A 95 -4.33 -2.09 0.94
CA ILE A 95 -3.82 -3.30 0.30
C ILE A 95 -4.65 -4.48 0.81
N CYS A 96 -5.34 -5.18 -0.10
CA CYS A 96 -6.10 -6.39 0.20
C CYS A 96 -5.38 -7.62 -0.37
N VAL A 97 -5.13 -8.60 0.48
CA VAL A 97 -4.38 -9.81 0.13
C VAL A 97 -5.25 -11.04 0.34
N SER A 98 -5.75 -11.62 -0.75
CA SER A 98 -6.38 -12.94 -0.78
C SER A 98 -5.52 -14.00 -1.49
N GLY A 99 -4.44 -13.56 -2.14
CA GLY A 99 -3.37 -14.40 -2.68
C GLY A 99 -2.14 -14.39 -1.78
N LYS A 100 -0.95 -14.34 -2.37
CA LYS A 100 0.31 -14.23 -1.63
C LYS A 100 1.03 -12.93 -1.97
N LEU A 101 1.35 -12.16 -0.94
CA LEU A 101 2.15 -10.94 -1.02
C LEU A 101 3.37 -11.05 -0.11
N THR A 102 4.55 -10.95 -0.70
CA THR A 102 5.81 -10.74 0.04
C THR A 102 6.24 -9.30 -0.13
N LEU A 103 6.32 -8.55 0.97
CA LEU A 103 6.83 -7.19 1.00
C LEU A 103 8.31 -7.19 1.35
N LYS A 104 9.11 -6.51 0.56
CA LYS A 104 10.51 -6.21 0.88
C LYS A 104 10.89 -4.81 0.42
N ASP A 105 11.96 -4.29 0.97
CA ASP A 105 12.65 -3.11 0.46
C ASP A 105 14.11 -3.48 0.19
N SER A 106 14.47 -3.55 -1.09
CA SER A 106 15.81 -3.89 -1.52
C SER A 106 16.80 -2.73 -1.44
N LYS A 107 16.30 -1.52 -1.15
CA LYS A 107 17.15 -0.34 -1.01
C LYS A 107 17.99 -0.40 0.24
N GLU A 108 19.23 0.01 0.13
CA GLU A 108 20.09 0.17 1.30
C GLU A 108 19.41 1.09 2.34
N ASN A 109 19.41 0.66 3.60
CA ASN A 109 18.73 1.28 4.74
C ASN A 109 17.18 1.20 4.71
N SER A 110 16.57 0.44 3.80
CA SER A 110 15.11 0.18 3.76
C SER A 110 14.29 1.44 3.97
N THR A 111 14.43 2.41 3.05
CA THR A 111 13.78 3.74 3.17
C THR A 111 12.33 3.75 2.68
N GLY A 112 11.90 2.69 1.98
CA GLY A 112 10.53 2.55 1.50
C GLY A 112 9.53 2.31 2.63
N LYS A 113 8.37 2.95 2.55
CA LYS A 113 7.31 2.80 3.55
C LYS A 113 5.93 2.72 2.94
N ILE A 114 5.07 1.94 3.58
CA ILE A 114 3.62 2.00 3.38
C ILE A 114 3.04 2.82 4.53
N TYR A 115 2.27 3.87 4.23
CA TYR A 115 1.78 4.76 5.27
C TYR A 115 0.44 5.41 4.90
N ALA A 116 -0.30 5.86 5.92
CA ALA A 116 -1.46 6.73 5.75
C ALA A 116 -1.25 8.02 6.55
N GLU A 117 -1.73 9.14 6.01
CA GLU A 117 -1.61 10.46 6.66
C GLU A 117 -2.93 10.94 7.28
N THR A 118 -4.04 10.39 6.81
CA THR A 118 -5.36 10.86 7.25
C THR A 118 -5.74 10.22 8.56
N PRO A 119 -6.01 11.01 9.60
CA PRO A 119 -6.47 10.50 10.88
C PRO A 119 -7.78 9.71 10.75
N TYR A 120 -7.95 8.74 11.63
CA TYR A 120 -9.23 8.08 11.86
C TYR A 120 -10.33 9.12 12.15
N GLN A 121 -11.50 8.89 11.60
CA GLN A 121 -12.71 9.66 11.91
C GLN A 121 -13.69 8.78 12.68
N ASP A 122 -14.17 9.26 13.82
CA ASP A 122 -15.16 8.56 14.63
C ASP A 122 -16.40 8.16 13.81
N GLY A 123 -16.85 6.92 14.03
CA GLY A 123 -18.05 6.38 13.38
C GLY A 123 -17.81 5.66 12.04
N VAL A 124 -16.58 5.56 11.59
CA VAL A 124 -16.19 4.75 10.44
C VAL A 124 -15.44 3.52 10.92
N TYR A 125 -15.75 2.35 10.35
CA TYR A 125 -15.04 1.11 10.69
C TYR A 125 -13.57 1.21 10.33
N ASP A 126 -12.71 0.87 11.30
CA ASP A 126 -11.27 0.85 11.12
C ASP A 126 -10.89 -0.12 10.00
N LYS A 127 -10.19 0.41 9.01
CA LYS A 127 -9.63 -0.40 7.93
C LYS A 127 -8.12 -0.47 8.09
N PRO A 128 -7.53 -1.67 7.98
CA PRO A 128 -6.08 -1.81 8.03
C PRO A 128 -5.41 -1.22 6.79
N LEU A 129 -4.12 -0.88 6.92
CA LEU A 129 -3.30 -0.57 5.75
C LEU A 129 -3.08 -1.81 4.87
N VAL A 130 -2.93 -2.97 5.49
CA VAL A 130 -2.84 -4.27 4.83
C VAL A 130 -3.89 -5.20 5.42
N GLU A 131 -4.85 -5.62 4.62
CA GLU A 131 -5.87 -6.59 5.02
C GLU A 131 -5.56 -7.96 4.40
N VAL A 132 -5.41 -8.99 5.22
CA VAL A 132 -5.13 -10.36 4.78
C VAL A 132 -6.34 -11.23 5.08
N ILE A 133 -6.96 -11.78 4.02
CA ILE A 133 -8.26 -12.45 4.09
C ILE A 133 -8.29 -13.75 3.28
N ASN A 134 -9.26 -14.59 3.54
CA ASN A 134 -9.66 -15.71 2.67
C ASN A 134 -8.50 -16.64 2.26
N ASP A 135 -7.75 -17.15 3.23
CA ASP A 135 -6.55 -17.97 3.05
C ASP A 135 -5.35 -17.20 2.45
N GLY A 136 -5.43 -15.87 2.34
CA GLY A 136 -4.34 -15.02 1.87
C GLY A 136 -3.09 -15.15 2.75
N GLU A 137 -1.94 -14.91 2.17
CA GLU A 137 -0.63 -14.99 2.82
C GLU A 137 0.13 -13.67 2.65
N PHE A 138 0.49 -13.03 3.76
CA PHE A 138 1.34 -11.86 3.79
C PHE A 138 2.66 -12.16 4.49
N VAL A 139 3.77 -11.86 3.82
CA VAL A 139 5.12 -12.01 4.37
C VAL A 139 5.82 -10.67 4.30
N MET A 140 6.37 -10.18 5.41
CA MET A 140 7.20 -8.99 5.45
C MET A 140 8.65 -9.40 5.72
N GLU A 141 9.52 -9.14 4.74
CA GLU A 141 10.96 -9.40 4.86
C GLU A 141 11.73 -8.16 5.35
N SER A 142 11.34 -6.98 4.89
CA SER A 142 11.95 -5.70 5.25
C SER A 142 11.04 -4.54 4.87
N GLY A 143 11.48 -3.31 5.15
CA GLY A 143 10.71 -2.08 4.89
C GLY A 143 9.99 -1.57 6.14
N HIS A 144 9.08 -0.63 5.95
CA HIS A 144 8.39 0.04 7.03
C HIS A 144 6.90 0.20 6.70
N ILE A 145 6.03 -0.20 7.62
CA ILE A 145 4.59 0.06 7.53
C ILE A 145 4.19 0.90 8.74
N ASN A 146 3.56 2.04 8.47
CA ASN A 146 3.24 3.02 9.51
C ASN A 146 1.80 3.53 9.34
N SER A 147 0.99 3.34 10.36
CA SER A 147 -0.26 4.08 10.48
C SER A 147 0.01 5.41 11.18
N VAL A 148 -0.79 6.37 10.88
CA VAL A 148 -0.73 7.75 11.36
C VAL A 148 -0.42 7.96 12.86
N PRO A 149 -0.17 9.24 13.28
CA PRO A 149 0.26 9.63 14.63
C PRO A 149 -0.55 9.04 15.78
N ALA A 150 0.09 8.94 16.93
CA ALA A 150 -0.50 8.47 18.18
C ALA A 150 -1.88 9.06 18.46
N GLY A 151 -2.82 8.23 18.88
CA GLY A 151 -4.21 8.60 19.15
C GLY A 151 -5.19 8.22 18.06
N ASN A 152 -4.73 7.72 16.93
CA ASN A 152 -5.62 7.14 15.91
C ASN A 152 -5.85 5.66 16.19
N HIS A 153 -7.09 5.23 16.02
CA HIS A 153 -7.50 3.84 16.22
C HIS A 153 -7.24 2.98 14.98
N GLN A 154 -6.40 3.41 14.03
CA GLN A 154 -6.05 2.63 12.87
C GLN A 154 -5.01 1.57 13.18
N PHE A 155 -5.32 0.34 12.85
CA PHE A 155 -4.35 -0.75 12.89
C PHE A 155 -3.68 -0.94 11.52
N VAL A 156 -2.49 -1.54 11.54
CA VAL A 156 -1.65 -1.64 10.34
C VAL A 156 -1.98 -2.87 9.54
N ILE A 157 -1.95 -4.05 10.18
CA ILE A 157 -2.27 -5.33 9.52
C ILE A 157 -3.52 -5.91 10.14
N GLY A 158 -4.53 -6.20 9.29
CA GLY A 158 -5.69 -7.00 9.66
C GLY A 158 -5.48 -8.46 9.22
N ALA A 159 -5.57 -9.40 10.17
CA ALA A 159 -5.43 -10.83 9.90
C ALA A 159 -6.77 -11.53 10.15
N TYR A 160 -7.47 -11.91 9.08
CA TYR A 160 -8.84 -12.41 9.17
C TYR A 160 -9.00 -13.77 8.50
N TYR A 161 -10.03 -14.51 8.91
CA TYR A 161 -10.33 -15.87 8.44
C TYR A 161 -9.15 -16.81 8.67
N ASN A 162 -8.77 -17.60 7.67
CA ASN A 162 -7.63 -18.52 7.74
C ASN A 162 -6.35 -17.92 7.16
N SER A 163 -6.23 -16.60 7.20
CA SER A 163 -5.07 -15.90 6.63
C SER A 163 -3.77 -16.26 7.35
N LYS A 164 -2.66 -16.00 6.68
CA LYS A 164 -1.31 -16.19 7.22
C LYS A 164 -0.55 -14.88 7.18
N VAL A 165 0.00 -14.48 8.32
CA VAL A 165 0.86 -13.31 8.43
C VAL A 165 2.20 -13.73 9.00
N THR A 166 3.28 -13.46 8.26
CA THR A 166 4.65 -13.78 8.70
C THR A 166 5.49 -12.51 8.64
N ILE A 167 6.10 -12.13 9.75
CA ILE A 167 7.02 -11.00 9.83
C ILE A 167 8.42 -11.56 10.10
N ASN A 168 9.30 -11.44 9.10
CA ASN A 168 10.69 -11.88 9.19
C ASN A 168 11.62 -10.71 9.53
N GLY A 169 11.21 -9.48 9.22
CA GLY A 169 12.00 -8.28 9.47
C GLY A 169 11.22 -7.01 9.18
N GLY A 170 11.90 -5.87 9.24
CA GLY A 170 11.30 -4.56 9.04
C GLY A 170 10.67 -3.97 10.30
N THR A 171 9.94 -2.88 10.13
CA THR A 171 9.30 -2.16 11.24
C THR A 171 7.83 -1.92 10.94
N ILE A 172 6.97 -2.20 11.91
CA ILE A 172 5.54 -1.92 11.87
C ILE A 172 5.21 -1.01 13.04
N GLU A 173 4.80 0.21 12.76
CA GLU A 173 4.41 1.20 13.76
C GLU A 173 2.94 1.54 13.65
N SER A 174 2.25 1.52 14.76
CA SER A 174 0.82 1.79 14.85
C SER A 174 0.47 2.75 15.96
N GLY A 175 -0.52 3.57 15.70
CA GLY A 175 -1.18 4.34 16.75
C GLY A 175 -2.03 3.46 17.67
N TRP A 176 -2.48 2.28 17.20
CA TRP A 176 -3.31 1.37 17.98
C TRP A 176 -2.77 -0.06 17.95
N TYR A 177 -3.11 -0.91 16.96
CA TYR A 177 -2.55 -2.27 16.84
C TYR A 177 -1.64 -2.37 15.62
N ALA A 178 -0.44 -2.89 15.77
CA ALA A 178 0.41 -3.24 14.63
C ALA A 178 -0.21 -4.41 13.85
N ILE A 179 -0.73 -5.41 14.57
CA ILE A 179 -1.50 -6.50 13.98
C ILE A 179 -2.80 -6.66 14.76
N ASN A 180 -3.93 -6.69 14.06
CA ASN A 180 -5.24 -6.91 14.64
C ASN A 180 -5.96 -8.08 13.96
N GLY A 181 -6.53 -8.94 14.76
CA GLY A 181 -7.44 -9.99 14.32
C GLY A 181 -8.92 -9.59 14.45
N SER A 182 -9.82 -10.48 14.06
CA SER A 182 -11.24 -10.33 14.27
C SER A 182 -11.64 -10.79 15.67
N ASN A 183 -12.77 -10.28 16.19
CA ASN A 183 -13.41 -10.81 17.40
C ASN A 183 -14.29 -12.05 17.12
N ASP A 184 -14.25 -12.57 15.90
CA ASP A 184 -15.03 -13.74 15.49
C ASP A 184 -14.27 -15.03 15.83
N GLU A 185 -14.80 -15.84 16.74
CA GLU A 185 -14.22 -17.09 17.20
C GLU A 185 -14.06 -18.16 16.09
N TYR A 186 -14.77 -18.03 14.98
CA TYR A 186 -14.67 -18.94 13.83
C TYR A 186 -13.50 -18.59 12.90
N GLN A 187 -12.82 -17.49 13.12
CA GLN A 187 -11.65 -17.11 12.34
C GLN A 187 -10.37 -17.65 12.98
N SER A 188 -9.52 -18.26 12.17
CA SER A 188 -8.32 -18.98 12.63
C SER A 188 -7.05 -18.58 11.87
N PRO A 189 -6.65 -17.31 11.90
CA PRO A 189 -5.41 -16.89 11.24
C PRO A 189 -4.18 -17.51 11.91
N THR A 190 -3.12 -17.64 11.13
CA THR A 190 -1.79 -18.03 11.60
C THR A 190 -0.87 -16.82 11.54
N ILE A 191 -0.40 -16.35 12.70
CA ILE A 191 0.49 -15.20 12.83
C ILE A 191 1.84 -15.68 13.36
N THR A 192 2.92 -15.39 12.64
CA THR A 192 4.28 -15.78 13.02
C THR A 192 5.21 -14.55 12.93
N ILE A 193 5.83 -14.20 14.04
CA ILE A 193 6.80 -13.10 14.12
C ILE A 193 8.17 -13.71 14.37
N ASN A 194 8.99 -13.78 13.33
CA ASN A 194 10.35 -14.33 13.38
C ASN A 194 11.39 -13.26 13.71
N GLY A 195 11.11 -12.02 13.36
CA GLY A 195 12.02 -10.88 13.55
C GLY A 195 11.30 -9.57 13.31
N GLY A 196 12.08 -8.49 13.23
CA GLY A 196 11.54 -7.14 13.04
C GLY A 196 11.06 -6.49 14.32
N THR A 197 10.47 -5.31 14.17
CA THR A 197 10.00 -4.49 15.29
C THR A 197 8.54 -4.13 15.08
N LEU A 198 7.69 -4.49 16.03
CA LEU A 198 6.28 -4.14 16.07
C LEU A 198 6.04 -3.20 17.25
N VAL A 199 5.52 -2.01 16.96
CA VAL A 199 5.30 -0.95 17.96
C VAL A 199 3.85 -0.53 17.94
N SER A 200 3.26 -0.40 19.13
CA SER A 200 2.03 0.35 19.35
C SER A 200 2.30 1.52 20.27
N THR A 201 1.79 2.71 19.93
CA THR A 201 1.99 3.91 20.75
C THR A 201 0.87 4.16 21.76
N SER A 202 -0.28 3.53 21.61
CA SER A 202 -1.42 3.77 22.51
C SER A 202 -2.22 2.52 22.91
N SER A 203 -1.81 1.32 22.45
CA SER A 203 -2.49 0.08 22.80
C SER A 203 -1.53 -1.12 22.77
N TYR A 204 -2.03 -2.31 22.47
CA TYR A 204 -1.20 -3.52 22.32
C TYR A 204 -0.62 -3.58 20.92
N ALA A 205 0.63 -4.01 20.75
CA ALA A 205 1.20 -4.22 19.42
C ALA A 205 0.44 -5.31 18.64
N ILE A 206 -0.01 -6.37 19.31
CA ILE A 206 -0.76 -7.45 18.70
C ILE A 206 -2.05 -7.68 19.47
N SER A 207 -3.19 -7.61 18.76
CA SER A 207 -4.51 -8.02 19.26
C SER A 207 -4.93 -9.29 18.53
N HIS A 208 -5.03 -10.40 19.24
CA HIS A 208 -5.37 -11.73 18.69
C HIS A 208 -6.52 -12.38 19.47
N PRO A 209 -7.74 -11.81 19.41
CA PRO A 209 -8.87 -12.28 20.21
C PRO A 209 -9.59 -13.50 19.63
N GLN A 210 -9.33 -13.88 18.37
CA GLN A 210 -9.94 -15.00 17.67
C GLN A 210 -9.19 -16.31 17.95
N SER A 211 -9.72 -17.42 17.42
CA SER A 211 -9.00 -18.70 17.34
C SER A 211 -7.78 -18.58 16.40
N GLY A 212 -7.00 -19.63 16.28
CA GLY A 212 -5.80 -19.68 15.44
C GLY A 212 -4.52 -19.69 16.26
N THR A 213 -3.41 -19.33 15.65
CA THR A 213 -2.09 -19.40 16.29
C THR A 213 -1.32 -18.10 16.20
N LEU A 214 -0.69 -17.72 17.31
CA LEU A 214 0.28 -16.64 17.39
C LEU A 214 1.61 -17.21 17.89
N THR A 215 2.66 -17.08 17.08
CA THR A 215 4.02 -17.48 17.44
C THR A 215 4.94 -16.27 17.38
N ILE A 216 5.65 -16.00 18.47
CA ILE A 216 6.65 -14.92 18.54
C ILE A 216 8.00 -15.56 18.85
N ASN A 217 8.93 -15.45 17.93
CA ASN A 217 10.27 -16.02 18.06
C ASN A 217 11.27 -14.99 18.62
N SER A 218 12.42 -15.47 19.05
CA SER A 218 13.42 -14.67 19.79
C SER A 218 14.04 -13.50 18.98
N GLY A 219 13.85 -13.47 17.67
CA GLY A 219 14.32 -12.37 16.81
C GLY A 219 13.39 -11.16 16.77
N ALA A 220 12.18 -11.28 17.33
CA ALA A 220 11.16 -10.24 17.29
C ALA A 220 11.30 -9.25 18.46
N VAL A 221 10.99 -7.98 18.20
CA VAL A 221 10.81 -6.91 19.20
C VAL A 221 9.37 -6.44 19.15
N VAL A 222 8.61 -6.62 20.24
CA VAL A 222 7.18 -6.31 20.29
C VAL A 222 6.88 -5.51 21.55
N TYR A 223 6.37 -4.26 21.40
CA TYR A 223 6.02 -3.38 22.52
C TYR A 223 5.00 -2.28 22.16
#